data_351837eae52754b233083463422e5c6c
#
_entry.id   351837eae52754b233083463422e5c6c
#
_cell.length_a   1.000
_cell.length_b   1.000
_cell.length_c   1.000
_cell.angle_alpha   90.00
_cell.angle_beta   90.00
_cell.angle_gamma   90.00
#
_symmetry.space_group_name_H-M   'P 1'
#
loop_
_entity.id
_entity.type
_entity.pdbx_description
1 polymer ?
#
loop_
_entity_poly.entity_id
_entity_poly.type
_entity_poly.pdbx_seq_one_letter_code
_entity_poly.pdbx_strand_id
1 'polypeptide(L)'
;MKKSFLAAAFTLGVTLQPAQGQDFTAAEAHARLGIEAAEGQYLGYASLCDLEARIRNVNLPKQRKPANAKQGERRPTNGYRPKPTHIPATQVFDNLWFLGTASTTTWLYGTEEGYVLIDGLTTDSQAQKYVIEGMEAAGLSPSAITAILVTHGHGDHYGGADYLAERLGVEILMSQKDWDLVATLGVHPRFGAPPRTGGIVEDGDVLRSGSSEMTIHLTPGHTPGTVSPIFKVHDGDNQHVAMLWGGTGFNFGPDVEIFQTYADSVQKMRGIAKASGVDVFLSGHPRRDGSVKLLAQLSSRTDDAAHPFVRGAGGYALFDVLEHCALAQAERFLTQSDKR
;
A
#
# COMPACT_ATOMS: atom_id res chain seq x y z
N MET A 1 81.34 35.35 -13.81
CA MET A 1 80.09 35.87 -13.21
C MET A 1 78.96 34.90 -13.51
N LYS A 2 78.66 34.00 -12.56
CA LYS A 2 77.55 33.04 -12.66
C LYS A 2 76.50 33.50 -11.66
N LYS A 3 75.34 33.86 -12.13
CA LYS A 3 74.11 34.20 -11.29
C LYS A 3 73.36 32.93 -11.05
N SER A 4 73.25 32.49 -9.78
CA SER A 4 72.37 31.44 -9.34
C SER A 4 71.00 32.01 -9.07
N PHE A 5 69.95 31.43 -9.69
CA PHE A 5 68.56 31.69 -9.34
C PHE A 5 68.10 30.62 -8.34
N LEU A 6 67.69 31.06 -7.14
CA LEU A 6 66.98 30.24 -6.17
C LEU A 6 65.48 30.24 -6.54
N ALA A 7 64.92 29.09 -6.84
CA ALA A 7 63.49 28.91 -7.02
C ALA A 7 62.90 28.53 -5.65
N ALA A 8 62.00 29.36 -5.11
CA ALA A 8 61.21 29.07 -3.93
C ALA A 8 59.98 28.27 -4.34
N ALA A 9 59.88 27.05 -3.87
CA ALA A 9 58.69 26.22 -4.03
C ALA A 9 57.68 26.57 -2.92
N PHE A 10 56.54 27.17 -3.32
CA PHE A 10 55.38 27.35 -2.47
C PHE A 10 54.54 26.06 -2.49
N THR A 11 54.56 25.27 -1.43
CA THR A 11 53.61 24.18 -1.20
C THR A 11 52.35 24.74 -0.63
N LEU A 12 51.27 24.85 -1.45
CA LEU A 12 49.92 25.07 -0.94
C LEU A 12 49.45 23.79 -0.21
N GLY A 13 49.48 23.82 1.09
CA GLY A 13 48.84 22.81 1.92
C GLY A 13 47.31 22.98 1.83
N VAL A 14 46.64 22.15 1.04
CA VAL A 14 45.19 22.02 1.08
C VAL A 14 44.83 21.22 2.33
N THR A 15 44.46 21.91 3.40
CA THR A 15 43.83 21.28 4.56
C THR A 15 42.39 20.88 4.16
N LEU A 16 42.20 19.59 3.88
CA LEU A 16 40.87 18.99 3.83
C LEU A 16 40.26 19.10 5.22
N GLN A 17 39.39 20.09 5.43
CA GLN A 17 38.49 20.10 6.59
C GLN A 17 37.58 18.87 6.46
N PRO A 18 37.42 18.05 7.52
CA PRO A 18 36.39 17.01 7.50
C PRO A 18 35.07 17.69 7.32
N ALA A 19 34.22 17.17 6.39
CA ALA A 19 32.86 17.61 6.21
C ALA A 19 32.20 17.53 7.59
N GLN A 20 31.73 18.68 8.12
CA GLN A 20 30.94 18.72 9.34
C GLN A 20 29.72 17.87 9.06
N GLY A 21 29.55 16.75 9.79
CA GLY A 21 28.34 15.93 9.74
C GLY A 21 27.15 16.84 10.05
N GLN A 22 26.18 16.92 9.15
CA GLN A 22 24.94 17.60 9.47
C GLN A 22 24.27 16.79 10.60
N ASP A 23 24.07 17.42 11.76
CA ASP A 23 23.29 16.86 12.85
C ASP A 23 21.81 16.90 12.43
N PHE A 24 21.34 15.78 11.88
CA PHE A 24 19.92 15.60 11.57
C PHE A 24 19.12 15.35 12.86
N THR A 25 17.90 15.90 12.94
CA THR A 25 16.94 15.45 13.94
C THR A 25 16.61 13.96 13.73
N ALA A 26 16.11 13.28 14.75
CA ALA A 26 15.69 11.87 14.62
C ALA A 26 14.68 11.69 13.49
N ALA A 27 13.72 12.61 13.37
CA ALA A 27 12.73 12.60 12.29
C ALA A 27 13.37 12.69 10.89
N GLU A 28 14.33 13.60 10.69
CA GLU A 28 15.03 13.78 9.41
C GLU A 28 15.92 12.58 9.08
N ALA A 29 16.56 11.99 10.10
CA ALA A 29 17.39 10.79 9.92
C ALA A 29 16.54 9.61 9.43
N HIS A 30 15.40 9.35 10.05
CA HIS A 30 14.45 8.33 9.59
C HIS A 30 13.87 8.65 8.22
N ALA A 31 13.46 9.90 7.96
CA ALA A 31 12.94 10.29 6.65
C ALA A 31 13.95 10.02 5.53
N ARG A 32 15.22 10.32 5.75
CA ARG A 32 16.30 10.05 4.79
C ARG A 32 16.46 8.56 4.52
N LEU A 33 16.52 7.73 5.56
CA LEU A 33 16.64 6.28 5.42
C LEU A 33 15.47 5.68 4.65
N GLY A 34 14.24 6.13 4.93
CA GLY A 34 13.04 5.70 4.20
C GLY A 34 13.04 6.13 2.73
N ILE A 35 13.53 7.33 2.40
CA ILE A 35 13.66 7.80 1.03
C ILE A 35 14.73 6.99 0.28
N GLU A 36 15.89 6.77 0.89
CA GLU A 36 16.97 5.96 0.32
C GLU A 36 16.49 4.52 0.04
N ALA A 37 15.75 3.91 0.96
CA ALA A 37 15.18 2.58 0.77
C ALA A 37 14.12 2.52 -0.34
N ALA A 38 13.41 3.64 -0.62
CA ALA A 38 12.42 3.72 -1.68
C ALA A 38 13.04 3.77 -3.09
N GLU A 39 14.33 4.13 -3.20
CA GLU A 39 15.00 4.26 -4.49
C GLU A 39 14.98 2.97 -5.28
N GLY A 40 14.67 3.09 -6.56
CA GLY A 40 14.60 1.99 -7.50
C GLY A 40 13.25 1.28 -7.57
N GLN A 41 12.73 0.73 -6.48
CA GLN A 41 11.53 -0.12 -6.53
C GLN A 41 10.27 0.52 -5.96
N TYR A 42 10.37 1.37 -4.95
CA TYR A 42 9.24 1.84 -4.14
C TYR A 42 9.10 3.35 -4.06
N LEU A 43 9.53 4.08 -5.09
CA LEU A 43 9.46 5.56 -5.16
C LEU A 43 8.07 6.14 -4.83
N GLY A 44 7.01 5.38 -5.12
CA GLY A 44 5.65 5.79 -4.78
C GLY A 44 5.38 5.91 -3.27
N TYR A 45 6.18 5.23 -2.44
CA TYR A 45 6.09 5.31 -0.99
C TYR A 45 6.95 6.44 -0.38
N ALA A 46 7.95 6.97 -1.08
CA ALA A 46 8.85 8.01 -0.57
C ALA A 46 8.11 9.24 -0.02
N SER A 47 6.93 9.55 -0.58
CA SER A 47 6.06 10.64 -0.11
C SER A 47 5.53 10.45 1.32
N LEU A 48 5.60 9.27 1.90
CA LEU A 48 5.23 9.00 3.29
C LEU A 48 6.25 9.61 4.27
N CYS A 49 7.49 9.77 3.82
CA CYS A 49 8.58 10.39 4.58
C CYS A 49 8.57 11.94 4.53
N ASP A 50 7.60 12.58 3.85
CA ASP A 50 7.48 14.04 3.78
C ASP A 50 7.07 14.60 5.15
N LEU A 51 8.01 15.22 5.85
CA LEU A 51 7.80 15.81 7.18
C LEU A 51 6.96 17.09 7.16
N GLU A 52 6.70 17.68 6.00
CA GLU A 52 5.80 18.83 5.87
C GLU A 52 4.37 18.41 5.49
N ALA A 53 4.16 17.13 5.14
CA ALA A 53 2.85 16.64 4.75
C ALA A 53 1.83 16.79 5.88
N ARG A 54 0.63 17.26 5.53
CA ARG A 54 -0.49 17.27 6.46
C ARG A 54 -1.12 15.88 6.57
N ILE A 55 -0.97 15.25 7.70
CA ILE A 55 -1.62 13.97 8.00
C ILE A 55 -3.07 14.23 8.45
N ARG A 56 -4.02 13.71 7.70
CA ARG A 56 -5.46 13.79 8.02
C ARG A 56 -5.89 12.50 8.71
N ASN A 57 -6.87 12.58 9.60
CA ASN A 57 -7.53 11.39 10.14
C ASN A 57 -8.81 11.14 9.35
N VAL A 58 -8.86 10.04 8.60
CA VAL A 58 -10.05 9.60 7.84
C VAL A 58 -10.80 8.45 8.54
N ASN A 59 -10.23 7.90 9.62
CA ASN A 59 -10.82 6.85 10.45
C ASN A 59 -11.88 7.38 11.42
N LEU A 60 -12.05 8.70 11.50
CA LEU A 60 -13.06 9.32 12.34
C LEU A 60 -14.33 9.65 11.55
N PRO A 61 -15.51 9.49 12.16
CA PRO A 61 -16.75 9.99 11.59
C PRO A 61 -16.62 11.48 11.25
N LYS A 62 -17.05 11.87 10.06
CA LYS A 62 -17.06 13.28 9.69
C LYS A 62 -17.99 14.04 10.65
N GLN A 63 -17.42 14.86 11.53
CA GLN A 63 -18.20 15.80 12.31
C GLN A 63 -19.01 16.70 11.36
N ARG A 64 -20.33 16.77 11.54
CA ARG A 64 -21.18 17.75 10.83
C ARG A 64 -20.60 19.14 11.13
N LYS A 65 -20.10 19.82 10.12
CA LYS A 65 -19.73 21.23 10.27
C LYS A 65 -20.97 21.99 10.74
N PRO A 66 -20.86 22.83 11.79
CA PRO A 66 -21.98 23.72 12.15
C PRO A 66 -22.38 24.52 10.91
N ALA A 67 -23.69 24.73 10.72
CA ALA A 67 -24.26 25.37 9.54
C ALA A 67 -23.65 26.76 9.21
N ASN A 68 -23.02 27.40 10.21
CA ASN A 68 -22.41 28.73 10.12
C ASN A 68 -20.86 28.70 10.11
N ALA A 69 -20.21 27.57 9.92
CA ALA A 69 -18.76 27.54 9.77
C ALA A 69 -18.38 28.29 8.49
N LYS A 70 -17.79 29.47 8.64
CA LYS A 70 -17.18 30.21 7.52
C LYS A 70 -16.29 29.22 6.75
N GLN A 71 -16.53 29.09 5.44
CA GLN A 71 -15.64 28.33 4.59
C GLN A 71 -14.28 29.02 4.67
N GLY A 72 -13.34 28.41 5.42
CA GLY A 72 -11.94 28.81 5.34
C GLY A 72 -11.54 28.74 3.87
N GLU A 73 -10.82 29.74 3.40
CA GLU A 73 -10.34 29.85 2.03
C GLU A 73 -9.78 28.51 1.58
N ARG A 74 -10.53 27.85 0.71
CA ARG A 74 -10.00 26.69 -0.01
C ARG A 74 -8.86 27.24 -0.88
N ARG A 75 -7.61 26.85 -0.61
CA ARG A 75 -6.59 26.97 -1.66
C ARG A 75 -7.23 26.44 -2.94
N PRO A 76 -7.21 27.21 -4.05
CA PRO A 76 -7.70 26.71 -5.33
C PRO A 76 -6.84 25.50 -5.71
N THR A 77 -7.27 24.31 -5.38
CA THR A 77 -6.89 23.15 -6.17
C THR A 77 -7.61 23.39 -7.48
N ASN A 78 -6.89 23.61 -8.57
CA ASN A 78 -7.45 23.60 -9.92
C ASN A 78 -8.22 22.30 -10.06
N GLY A 79 -9.47 22.22 -9.78
CA GLY A 79 -10.32 21.04 -9.59
C GLY A 79 -10.13 19.83 -10.53
N TYR A 80 -9.02 19.81 -11.25
CA TYR A 80 -8.60 18.73 -12.11
C TYR A 80 -7.93 17.63 -11.24
N ARG A 81 -8.76 16.69 -10.80
CA ARG A 81 -8.26 15.36 -10.45
C ARG A 81 -8.35 14.53 -11.72
N PRO A 82 -7.23 14.16 -12.34
CA PRO A 82 -7.28 13.26 -13.49
C PRO A 82 -8.07 12.02 -13.07
N LYS A 83 -9.03 11.60 -13.92
CA LYS A 83 -9.71 10.33 -13.69
C LYS A 83 -8.64 9.24 -13.60
N PRO A 84 -8.74 8.32 -12.64
CA PRO A 84 -7.81 7.21 -12.58
C PRO A 84 -7.77 6.49 -13.92
N THR A 85 -6.58 6.29 -14.47
CA THR A 85 -6.43 5.55 -15.72
C THR A 85 -6.84 4.11 -15.49
N HIS A 86 -7.84 3.66 -16.24
CA HIS A 86 -8.24 2.24 -16.25
C HIS A 86 -7.08 1.40 -16.83
N ILE A 87 -6.84 0.27 -16.19
CA ILE A 87 -5.94 -0.79 -16.68
C ILE A 87 -6.82 -2.00 -16.95
N PRO A 88 -6.84 -2.57 -18.16
CA PRO A 88 -7.59 -3.78 -18.45
C PRO A 88 -7.26 -4.91 -17.47
N ALA A 89 -8.20 -5.84 -17.30
CA ALA A 89 -7.93 -7.07 -16.55
C ALA A 89 -6.67 -7.73 -17.10
N THR A 90 -5.67 -7.92 -16.25
CA THR A 90 -4.36 -8.41 -16.66
C THR A 90 -3.96 -9.60 -15.81
N GLN A 91 -3.70 -10.74 -16.42
CA GLN A 91 -3.11 -11.88 -15.72
C GLN A 91 -1.66 -11.53 -15.35
N VAL A 92 -1.37 -11.60 -14.06
CA VAL A 92 -0.04 -11.28 -13.52
C VAL A 92 0.75 -12.56 -13.25
N PHE A 93 0.10 -13.55 -12.67
CA PHE A 93 0.58 -14.91 -12.48
C PHE A 93 -0.51 -15.87 -12.97
N ASP A 94 -0.24 -17.13 -13.13
CA ASP A 94 -1.22 -18.12 -13.63
C ASP A 94 -2.51 -18.09 -12.82
N ASN A 95 -2.41 -17.82 -11.52
CA ASN A 95 -3.52 -17.75 -10.57
C ASN A 95 -3.70 -16.37 -9.92
N LEU A 96 -3.19 -15.29 -10.51
CA LEU A 96 -3.37 -13.93 -9.96
C LEU A 96 -3.63 -12.91 -11.07
N TRP A 97 -4.70 -12.14 -10.93
CA TRP A 97 -5.10 -11.11 -11.87
C TRP A 97 -5.18 -9.75 -11.22
N PHE A 98 -4.76 -8.73 -11.97
CA PHE A 98 -4.96 -7.32 -11.66
C PHE A 98 -6.26 -6.84 -12.28
N LEU A 99 -7.14 -6.18 -11.47
CA LEU A 99 -8.38 -5.57 -11.93
C LEU A 99 -8.49 -4.14 -11.35
N GLY A 100 -8.75 -3.13 -12.19
CA GLY A 100 -8.99 -1.79 -11.66
C GLY A 100 -8.31 -0.66 -12.41
N THR A 101 -7.64 0.20 -11.65
CA THR A 101 -7.04 1.45 -12.17
C THR A 101 -5.60 1.63 -11.70
N ALA A 102 -4.89 2.59 -12.28
CA ALA A 102 -3.56 2.98 -11.80
C ALA A 102 -3.55 3.58 -10.37
N SER A 103 -4.71 3.87 -9.76
CA SER A 103 -4.80 4.45 -8.41
C SER A 103 -5.20 3.45 -7.35
N THR A 104 -6.17 2.60 -7.67
CA THR A 104 -6.72 1.58 -6.77
C THR A 104 -7.01 0.34 -7.59
N THR A 105 -6.61 -0.79 -7.08
CA THR A 105 -6.81 -2.10 -7.69
C THR A 105 -7.47 -3.06 -6.71
N THR A 106 -8.11 -4.07 -7.25
CA THR A 106 -8.43 -5.32 -6.59
C THR A 106 -7.58 -6.42 -7.22
N TRP A 107 -7.19 -7.39 -6.43
CA TRP A 107 -6.50 -8.58 -6.90
C TRP A 107 -7.44 -9.77 -6.89
N LEU A 108 -7.52 -10.47 -8.00
CA LEU A 108 -8.31 -11.69 -8.13
C LEU A 108 -7.37 -12.89 -8.00
N TYR A 109 -7.46 -13.59 -6.89
CA TYR A 109 -6.63 -14.76 -6.59
C TYR A 109 -7.38 -16.05 -6.96
N GLY A 110 -6.85 -16.79 -7.91
CA GLY A 110 -7.36 -18.07 -8.35
C GLY A 110 -7.01 -19.18 -7.36
N THR A 111 -8.04 -19.95 -6.99
CA THR A 111 -7.96 -21.12 -6.13
C THR A 111 -8.49 -22.35 -6.86
N GLU A 112 -8.41 -23.55 -6.28
CA GLU A 112 -8.98 -24.74 -6.91
C GLU A 112 -10.50 -24.69 -7.09
N GLU A 113 -11.22 -23.94 -6.23
CA GLU A 113 -12.69 -23.91 -6.22
C GLU A 113 -13.27 -22.61 -6.81
N GLY A 114 -12.41 -21.70 -7.32
CA GLY A 114 -12.83 -20.43 -7.88
C GLY A 114 -11.86 -19.31 -7.55
N TYR A 115 -12.38 -18.14 -7.14
CA TYR A 115 -11.56 -16.97 -6.90
C TYR A 115 -11.86 -16.33 -5.53
N VAL A 116 -10.82 -15.85 -4.86
CA VAL A 116 -10.94 -14.86 -3.78
C VAL A 116 -10.62 -13.49 -4.35
N LEU A 117 -11.57 -12.56 -4.21
CA LEU A 117 -11.35 -11.17 -4.58
C LEU A 117 -10.77 -10.42 -3.38
N ILE A 118 -9.66 -9.70 -3.56
CA ILE A 118 -9.02 -8.90 -2.51
C ILE A 118 -9.31 -7.42 -2.81
N ASP A 119 -10.14 -6.80 -1.96
CA ASP A 119 -10.75 -5.47 -2.07
C ASP A 119 -11.87 -5.35 -3.14
N GLY A 120 -12.79 -4.40 -2.89
CA GLY A 120 -13.98 -4.17 -3.72
C GLY A 120 -13.92 -2.89 -4.56
N LEU A 121 -12.74 -2.24 -4.68
CA LEU A 121 -12.59 -0.94 -5.34
C LEU A 121 -13.36 0.21 -4.65
N THR A 122 -13.59 1.30 -5.37
CA THR A 122 -14.02 2.59 -4.81
C THR A 122 -15.54 2.78 -4.84
N THR A 123 -16.24 2.17 -5.80
CA THR A 123 -17.70 2.35 -6.02
C THR A 123 -18.30 1.16 -6.74
N ASP A 124 -19.63 0.99 -6.61
CA ASP A 124 -20.39 -0.03 -7.33
C ASP A 124 -20.15 0.01 -8.84
N SER A 125 -20.11 1.22 -9.42
CA SER A 125 -19.84 1.36 -10.86
C SER A 125 -18.44 0.95 -11.26
N GLN A 126 -17.44 1.09 -10.39
CA GLN A 126 -16.09 0.55 -10.63
C GLN A 126 -16.08 -0.96 -10.47
N ALA A 127 -16.76 -1.48 -9.46
CA ALA A 127 -16.90 -2.92 -9.24
C ALA A 127 -17.58 -3.59 -10.44
N GLN A 128 -18.71 -3.03 -10.93
CA GLN A 128 -19.36 -3.51 -12.15
C GLN A 128 -18.41 -3.50 -13.34
N LYS A 129 -17.78 -2.36 -13.60
CA LYS A 129 -17.00 -2.15 -14.82
C LYS A 129 -15.65 -2.89 -14.83
N TYR A 130 -14.95 -2.89 -13.67
CA TYR A 130 -13.57 -3.39 -13.65
C TYR A 130 -13.47 -4.81 -13.10
N VAL A 131 -14.41 -5.22 -12.25
CA VAL A 131 -14.47 -6.62 -11.78
C VAL A 131 -15.37 -7.43 -12.71
N ILE A 132 -16.66 -7.15 -12.76
CA ILE A 132 -17.60 -8.00 -13.52
C ILE A 132 -17.26 -8.00 -15.01
N GLU A 133 -17.36 -6.83 -15.66
CA GLU A 133 -17.10 -6.71 -17.10
C GLU A 133 -15.63 -6.96 -17.46
N GLY A 134 -14.69 -6.62 -16.55
CA GLY A 134 -13.26 -6.89 -16.72
C GLY A 134 -12.95 -8.37 -16.74
N MET A 135 -13.54 -9.15 -15.82
CA MET A 135 -13.39 -10.61 -15.80
C MET A 135 -14.01 -11.24 -17.04
N GLU A 136 -15.25 -10.85 -17.40
CA GLU A 136 -15.93 -11.34 -18.61
C GLU A 136 -15.10 -11.08 -19.87
N ALA A 137 -14.53 -9.86 -20.00
CA ALA A 137 -13.66 -9.51 -21.12
C ALA A 137 -12.36 -10.31 -21.16
N ALA A 138 -11.88 -10.80 -20.02
CA ALA A 138 -10.72 -11.68 -19.89
C ALA A 138 -11.07 -13.17 -20.03
N GLY A 139 -12.35 -13.51 -20.30
CA GLY A 139 -12.82 -14.90 -20.41
C GLY A 139 -12.98 -15.59 -19.06
N LEU A 140 -13.00 -14.85 -17.95
CA LEU A 140 -13.22 -15.37 -16.61
C LEU A 140 -14.68 -15.26 -16.20
N SER A 141 -15.17 -16.18 -15.36
CA SER A 141 -16.54 -16.14 -14.84
C SER A 141 -16.59 -15.36 -13.52
N PRO A 142 -17.31 -14.22 -13.43
CA PRO A 142 -17.49 -13.52 -12.16
C PRO A 142 -18.21 -14.37 -11.09
N SER A 143 -19.08 -15.29 -11.50
CA SER A 143 -19.79 -16.21 -10.60
C SER A 143 -18.87 -17.26 -9.95
N ALA A 144 -17.62 -17.37 -10.38
CA ALA A 144 -16.62 -18.21 -9.74
C ALA A 144 -15.91 -17.50 -8.56
N ILE A 145 -16.21 -16.23 -8.28
CA ILE A 145 -15.76 -15.59 -7.02
C ILE A 145 -16.49 -16.26 -5.86
N THR A 146 -15.74 -16.70 -4.86
CA THR A 146 -16.24 -17.43 -3.68
C THR A 146 -16.26 -16.60 -2.41
N ALA A 147 -15.41 -15.56 -2.32
CA ALA A 147 -15.35 -14.63 -1.20
C ALA A 147 -14.70 -13.30 -1.62
N ILE A 148 -14.97 -12.25 -0.85
CA ILE A 148 -14.34 -10.94 -0.98
C ILE A 148 -13.61 -10.62 0.33
N LEU A 149 -12.29 -10.58 0.32
CA LEU A 149 -11.47 -10.13 1.44
C LEU A 149 -11.26 -8.63 1.32
N VAL A 150 -11.83 -7.82 2.21
CA VAL A 150 -11.56 -6.39 2.30
C VAL A 150 -10.37 -6.17 3.24
N THR A 151 -9.28 -5.63 2.72
CA THR A 151 -8.03 -5.47 3.47
C THR A 151 -8.16 -4.50 4.63
N HIS A 152 -9.01 -3.47 4.49
CA HIS A 152 -9.26 -2.50 5.55
C HIS A 152 -10.50 -1.62 5.30
N GLY A 153 -10.99 -0.96 6.34
CA GLY A 153 -12.24 -0.21 6.38
C GLY A 153 -12.25 1.15 5.69
N HIS A 154 -11.51 1.36 4.59
CA HIS A 154 -11.59 2.57 3.79
C HIS A 154 -12.42 2.39 2.52
N GLY A 155 -13.12 3.46 2.13
CA GLY A 155 -14.08 3.42 1.03
C GLY A 155 -13.51 3.16 -0.35
N ASP A 156 -12.22 3.33 -0.56
CA ASP A 156 -11.56 2.95 -1.81
C ASP A 156 -11.16 1.46 -1.88
N HIS A 157 -11.45 0.70 -0.80
CA HIS A 157 -11.27 -0.74 -0.72
C HIS A 157 -12.60 -1.48 -0.54
N TYR A 158 -13.54 -0.93 0.26
CA TYR A 158 -14.86 -1.55 0.43
C TYR A 158 -15.95 -1.03 -0.51
N GLY A 159 -15.72 0.09 -1.23
CA GLY A 159 -16.82 0.87 -1.84
C GLY A 159 -17.71 0.14 -2.84
N GLY A 160 -17.25 -0.92 -3.49
CA GLY A 160 -18.07 -1.79 -4.34
C GLY A 160 -18.24 -3.20 -3.77
N ALA A 161 -17.81 -3.46 -2.53
CA ALA A 161 -17.84 -4.82 -1.96
C ALA A 161 -19.28 -5.31 -1.73
N ASP A 162 -20.18 -4.47 -1.17
CA ASP A 162 -21.60 -4.81 -0.98
C ASP A 162 -22.28 -5.14 -2.31
N TYR A 163 -22.05 -4.30 -3.33
CA TYR A 163 -22.60 -4.54 -4.67
C TYR A 163 -22.16 -5.89 -5.24
N LEU A 164 -20.89 -6.23 -5.09
CA LEU A 164 -20.36 -7.52 -5.56
C LEU A 164 -20.90 -8.69 -4.73
N ALA A 165 -20.96 -8.55 -3.41
CA ALA A 165 -21.46 -9.58 -2.53
C ALA A 165 -22.91 -9.92 -2.79
N GLU A 166 -23.78 -8.90 -2.93
CA GLU A 166 -25.20 -9.08 -3.27
C GLU A 166 -25.38 -9.72 -4.65
N ARG A 167 -24.63 -9.23 -5.65
CA ARG A 167 -24.74 -9.70 -7.03
C ARG A 167 -24.28 -11.14 -7.21
N LEU A 168 -23.23 -11.55 -6.49
CA LEU A 168 -22.58 -12.85 -6.65
C LEU A 168 -23.05 -13.86 -5.61
N GLY A 169 -23.73 -13.41 -4.54
CA GLY A 169 -24.15 -14.28 -3.44
C GLY A 169 -23.00 -14.76 -2.57
N VAL A 170 -21.96 -13.92 -2.39
CA VAL A 170 -20.72 -14.26 -1.65
C VAL A 170 -20.56 -13.39 -0.41
N GLU A 171 -19.73 -13.86 0.52
CA GLU A 171 -19.47 -13.17 1.78
C GLU A 171 -18.33 -12.16 1.67
N ILE A 172 -18.48 -11.03 2.38
CA ILE A 172 -17.38 -10.07 2.63
C ILE A 172 -16.67 -10.51 3.90
N LEU A 173 -15.35 -10.64 3.83
CA LEU A 173 -14.49 -10.95 4.95
C LEU A 173 -13.68 -9.70 5.34
N MET A 174 -13.65 -9.38 6.64
CA MET A 174 -12.89 -8.26 7.20
C MET A 174 -12.54 -8.56 8.66
N SER A 175 -11.51 -7.92 9.21
CA SER A 175 -11.24 -8.05 10.65
C SER A 175 -12.34 -7.42 11.50
N GLN A 176 -12.56 -7.93 12.71
CA GLN A 176 -13.56 -7.37 13.62
C GLN A 176 -13.33 -5.88 13.89
N LYS A 177 -12.08 -5.44 14.08
CA LYS A 177 -11.77 -4.03 14.33
C LYS A 177 -12.14 -3.12 13.17
N ASP A 178 -12.05 -3.60 11.94
CA ASP A 178 -12.45 -2.81 10.78
C ASP A 178 -13.95 -2.93 10.50
N TRP A 179 -14.62 -4.02 10.88
CA TRP A 179 -16.08 -4.05 10.98
C TRP A 179 -16.60 -2.99 11.98
N ASP A 180 -15.95 -2.88 13.14
CA ASP A 180 -16.29 -1.86 14.15
C ASP A 180 -16.03 -0.44 13.60
N LEU A 181 -14.93 -0.23 12.90
CA LEU A 181 -14.62 1.05 12.24
C LEU A 181 -15.69 1.43 11.23
N VAL A 182 -16.01 0.56 10.26
CA VAL A 182 -16.99 0.88 9.21
C VAL A 182 -18.39 1.06 9.76
N ALA A 183 -18.73 0.41 10.88
CA ALA A 183 -20.01 0.62 11.57
C ALA A 183 -20.18 2.08 12.08
N THR A 184 -19.08 2.78 12.40
CA THR A 184 -19.10 4.19 12.80
C THR A 184 -19.22 5.16 11.62
N LEU A 185 -18.95 4.69 10.39
CA LEU A 185 -18.93 5.55 9.20
C LEU A 185 -20.33 5.71 8.63
N GLY A 186 -20.65 6.91 8.19
CA GLY A 186 -21.87 7.20 7.41
C GLY A 186 -21.65 7.02 5.91
N VAL A 187 -22.74 7.18 5.15
CA VAL A 187 -22.71 7.19 3.69
C VAL A 187 -21.73 8.28 3.21
N HIS A 188 -20.77 7.90 2.41
CA HIS A 188 -19.78 8.82 1.86
C HIS A 188 -20.15 9.24 0.43
N PRO A 189 -20.10 10.53 0.06
CA PRO A 189 -20.52 11.00 -1.27
C PRO A 189 -19.80 10.35 -2.46
N ARG A 190 -18.59 9.84 -2.23
CA ARG A 190 -17.77 9.18 -3.27
C ARG A 190 -17.84 7.66 -3.19
N PHE A 191 -17.87 7.09 -1.99
CA PHE A 191 -17.69 5.66 -1.77
C PHE A 191 -19.02 4.92 -1.51
N GLY A 192 -20.13 5.65 -1.33
CA GLY A 192 -21.39 5.04 -0.94
C GLY A 192 -21.46 4.72 0.56
N ALA A 193 -22.34 3.79 0.89
CA ALA A 193 -22.45 3.24 2.24
C ALA A 193 -21.33 2.21 2.49
N PRO A 194 -20.79 2.14 3.70
CA PRO A 194 -19.90 1.04 4.07
C PRO A 194 -20.70 -0.26 4.25
N PRO A 195 -20.06 -1.43 4.04
CA PRO A 195 -20.71 -2.74 4.27
C PRO A 195 -21.09 -2.91 5.74
N ARG A 196 -22.14 -3.70 5.99
CA ARG A 196 -22.73 -3.83 7.33
C ARG A 196 -22.61 -5.22 7.93
N THR A 197 -22.45 -6.23 7.10
CA THR A 197 -22.44 -7.64 7.50
C THR A 197 -21.45 -8.42 6.66
N GLY A 198 -20.84 -9.43 7.30
CA GLY A 198 -19.93 -10.37 6.65
C GLY A 198 -19.20 -11.20 7.68
N GLY A 199 -18.28 -12.03 7.21
CA GLY A 199 -17.43 -12.88 8.04
C GLY A 199 -16.28 -12.11 8.66
N ILE A 200 -15.76 -12.65 9.74
CA ILE A 200 -14.63 -12.11 10.50
C ILE A 200 -13.38 -12.92 10.15
N VAL A 201 -12.26 -12.23 9.96
CA VAL A 201 -10.95 -12.84 9.88
C VAL A 201 -10.06 -12.35 11.01
N GLU A 202 -9.24 -13.26 11.54
CA GLU A 202 -8.33 -13.01 12.63
C GLU A 202 -6.86 -13.22 12.22
N ASP A 203 -5.94 -12.81 13.10
CA ASP A 203 -4.50 -12.95 12.84
C ASP A 203 -4.09 -14.43 12.84
N GLY A 204 -3.53 -14.89 11.75
CA GLY A 204 -3.12 -16.28 11.56
C GLY A 204 -4.19 -17.18 10.94
N ASP A 205 -5.39 -16.67 10.66
CA ASP A 205 -6.40 -17.43 9.92
C ASP A 205 -5.88 -17.85 8.55
N VAL A 206 -6.29 -19.05 8.14
CA VAL A 206 -5.99 -19.58 6.81
C VAL A 206 -7.29 -19.79 6.05
N LEU A 207 -7.53 -18.95 5.06
CA LEU A 207 -8.61 -19.15 4.12
C LEU A 207 -8.21 -20.26 3.16
N ARG A 208 -8.98 -21.36 3.15
CA ARG A 208 -8.75 -22.54 2.32
C ARG A 208 -9.81 -22.67 1.25
N SER A 209 -9.34 -23.03 0.05
CA SER A 209 -10.20 -23.35 -1.09
C SER A 209 -9.50 -24.45 -1.88
N GLY A 210 -9.91 -25.70 -1.65
CA GLY A 210 -9.15 -26.88 -2.08
C GLY A 210 -7.77 -26.93 -1.41
N SER A 211 -6.72 -27.11 -2.20
CA SER A 211 -5.31 -27.05 -1.76
C SER A 211 -4.74 -25.64 -1.68
N SER A 212 -5.48 -24.64 -2.15
CA SER A 212 -5.05 -23.24 -2.10
C SER A 212 -5.25 -22.67 -0.71
N GLU A 213 -4.23 -21.98 -0.22
CA GLU A 213 -4.22 -21.36 1.10
C GLU A 213 -3.85 -19.88 1.01
N MET A 214 -4.56 -19.04 1.77
CA MET A 214 -4.24 -17.64 2.00
C MET A 214 -4.19 -17.40 3.50
N THR A 215 -3.02 -17.07 4.04
CA THR A 215 -2.85 -16.78 5.47
C THR A 215 -3.06 -15.28 5.71
N ILE A 216 -3.91 -14.96 6.66
CA ILE A 216 -4.26 -13.58 7.04
C ILE A 216 -3.37 -13.12 8.19
N HIS A 217 -2.80 -11.91 8.05
CA HIS A 217 -2.03 -11.28 9.11
C HIS A 217 -2.59 -9.91 9.44
N LEU A 218 -2.91 -9.65 10.72
CA LEU A 218 -3.29 -8.32 11.17
C LEU A 218 -2.06 -7.40 11.19
N THR A 219 -2.21 -6.25 10.52
CA THR A 219 -1.18 -5.19 10.42
C THR A 219 -1.78 -3.83 10.74
N PRO A 220 -2.21 -3.62 12.02
CA PRO A 220 -2.84 -2.38 12.45
C PRO A 220 -1.92 -1.17 12.27
N GLY A 221 -2.55 0.01 12.19
CA GLY A 221 -1.89 1.31 12.04
C GLY A 221 -2.61 2.16 10.99
N HIS A 222 -2.67 1.72 9.73
CA HIS A 222 -3.44 2.41 8.68
C HIS A 222 -4.94 2.50 9.05
N THR A 223 -5.51 1.38 9.44
CA THR A 223 -6.75 1.26 10.21
C THR A 223 -6.48 0.34 11.42
N PRO A 224 -7.38 0.30 12.43
CA PRO A 224 -7.21 -0.58 13.59
C PRO A 224 -7.19 -2.07 13.24
N GLY A 225 -7.80 -2.46 12.12
CA GLY A 225 -7.98 -3.85 11.72
C GLY A 225 -7.39 -4.21 10.36
N THR A 226 -6.52 -3.39 9.79
CA THR A 226 -5.86 -3.69 8.51
C THR A 226 -5.30 -5.11 8.49
N VAL A 227 -5.52 -5.84 7.39
CA VAL A 227 -4.96 -7.17 7.14
C VAL A 227 -4.01 -7.15 5.95
N SER A 228 -2.98 -8.00 6.02
CA SER A 228 -1.99 -8.23 4.95
C SER A 228 -1.91 -9.73 4.68
N PRO A 229 -2.56 -10.26 3.64
CA PRO A 229 -2.55 -11.69 3.32
C PRO A 229 -1.25 -12.13 2.66
N ILE A 230 -0.89 -13.41 2.89
CA ILE A 230 0.18 -14.14 2.20
C ILE A 230 -0.42 -15.34 1.49
N PHE A 231 -0.07 -15.55 0.22
CA PHE A 231 -0.58 -16.65 -0.60
C PHE A 231 0.42 -17.04 -1.70
N LYS A 232 0.24 -18.22 -2.28
CA LYS A 232 1.13 -18.73 -3.33
C LYS A 232 0.64 -18.34 -4.71
N VAL A 233 1.57 -17.97 -5.59
CA VAL A 233 1.31 -17.65 -6.99
C VAL A 233 2.24 -18.47 -7.89
N HIS A 234 1.85 -18.67 -9.16
CA HIS A 234 2.56 -19.54 -10.09
C HIS A 234 2.91 -18.80 -11.39
N ASP A 235 4.12 -19.04 -11.88
CA ASP A 235 4.63 -18.62 -13.19
C ASP A 235 5.15 -19.86 -13.92
N GLY A 236 4.28 -20.58 -14.61
CA GLY A 236 4.53 -21.92 -15.13
C GLY A 236 4.85 -22.89 -13.99
N ASP A 237 5.99 -23.57 -14.10
CA ASP A 237 6.45 -24.52 -13.08
C ASP A 237 7.03 -23.84 -11.81
N ASN A 238 7.21 -22.53 -11.83
CA ASN A 238 7.78 -21.79 -10.70
C ASN A 238 6.69 -21.33 -9.72
N GLN A 239 6.86 -21.71 -8.45
CA GLN A 239 6.01 -21.23 -7.36
C GLN A 239 6.68 -20.05 -6.67
N HIS A 240 5.93 -18.98 -6.45
CA HIS A 240 6.32 -17.80 -5.70
C HIS A 240 5.39 -17.59 -4.51
N VAL A 241 5.84 -16.78 -3.55
CA VAL A 241 5.03 -16.41 -2.39
C VAL A 241 4.75 -14.91 -2.46
N ALA A 242 3.48 -14.56 -2.61
CA ALA A 242 3.02 -13.19 -2.64
C ALA A 242 2.55 -12.73 -1.25
N MET A 243 2.86 -11.49 -0.92
CA MET A 243 2.31 -10.74 0.20
C MET A 243 1.64 -9.48 -0.34
N LEU A 244 0.42 -9.20 0.10
CA LEU A 244 -0.22 -7.92 -0.14
C LEU A 244 -0.16 -7.08 1.14
N TRP A 245 0.47 -5.89 1.09
CA TRP A 245 0.45 -4.94 2.18
C TRP A 245 -0.86 -4.15 2.18
N GLY A 246 -1.72 -4.39 3.18
CA GLY A 246 -3.10 -3.90 3.20
C GLY A 246 -3.26 -2.40 3.40
N GLY A 247 -2.38 -1.76 4.16
CA GLY A 247 -2.51 -0.36 4.57
C GLY A 247 -1.33 0.52 4.15
N THR A 248 -1.41 1.21 3.00
CA THR A 248 -0.25 1.89 2.40
C THR A 248 -0.06 3.36 2.78
N GLY A 249 -1.03 4.01 3.40
CA GLY A 249 -1.00 5.46 3.61
C GLY A 249 -1.02 5.87 5.08
N PHE A 250 -0.53 7.09 5.38
CA PHE A 250 -0.65 7.71 6.69
C PHE A 250 -1.83 8.69 6.67
N ASN A 251 -3.01 8.23 6.98
CA ASN A 251 -4.24 9.03 6.96
C ASN A 251 -5.10 8.86 8.23
N PHE A 252 -4.44 8.54 9.33
CA PHE A 252 -5.01 8.30 10.66
C PHE A 252 -4.76 9.46 11.65
N GLY A 253 -4.21 10.59 11.19
CA GLY A 253 -3.93 11.78 12.02
C GLY A 253 -2.52 11.81 12.58
N PRO A 254 -2.18 12.91 13.29
CA PRO A 254 -0.87 13.10 13.89
C PRO A 254 -0.76 12.37 15.25
N ASP A 255 -0.97 11.07 15.26
CA ASP A 255 -1.00 10.23 16.45
C ASP A 255 0.25 9.38 16.53
N VAL A 256 1.12 9.67 17.51
CA VAL A 256 2.42 9.02 17.69
C VAL A 256 2.27 7.52 17.96
N GLU A 257 1.28 7.12 18.78
CA GLU A 257 1.05 5.72 19.14
C GLU A 257 0.61 4.90 17.91
N ILE A 258 -0.20 5.51 17.03
CA ILE A 258 -0.62 4.83 15.79
C ILE A 258 0.56 4.69 14.82
N PHE A 259 1.44 5.69 14.72
CA PHE A 259 2.67 5.56 13.92
C PHE A 259 3.58 4.46 14.44
N GLN A 260 3.73 4.35 15.77
CA GLN A 260 4.48 3.24 16.37
C GLN A 260 3.84 1.89 16.08
N THR A 261 2.51 1.78 16.25
CA THR A 261 1.74 0.57 15.91
C THR A 261 1.92 0.17 14.45
N TYR A 262 1.97 1.16 13.54
CA TYR A 262 2.25 0.90 12.13
C TYR A 262 3.67 0.34 11.92
N ALA A 263 4.68 0.95 12.55
CA ALA A 263 6.06 0.48 12.48
C ALA A 263 6.23 -0.93 13.06
N ASP A 264 5.57 -1.23 14.19
CA ASP A 264 5.57 -2.58 14.81
C ASP A 264 4.92 -3.63 13.87
N SER A 265 3.85 -3.25 13.18
CA SER A 265 3.21 -4.09 12.15
C SER A 265 4.15 -4.37 10.98
N VAL A 266 4.93 -3.38 10.56
CA VAL A 266 5.94 -3.54 9.51
C VAL A 266 7.03 -4.52 9.95
N GLN A 267 7.54 -4.39 11.16
CA GLN A 267 8.56 -5.29 11.71
C GLN A 267 8.04 -6.74 11.84
N LYS A 268 6.80 -6.91 12.37
CA LYS A 268 6.11 -8.20 12.44
C LYS A 268 6.06 -8.86 11.06
N MET A 269 5.55 -8.12 10.06
CA MET A 269 5.39 -8.66 8.71
C MET A 269 6.70 -8.94 8.00
N ARG A 270 7.75 -8.15 8.24
CA ARG A 270 9.10 -8.43 7.75
C ARG A 270 9.59 -9.80 8.22
N GLY A 271 9.39 -10.12 9.50
CA GLY A 271 9.74 -11.42 10.08
C GLY A 271 8.97 -12.58 9.44
N ILE A 272 7.65 -12.41 9.34
CA ILE A 272 6.76 -13.41 8.74
C ILE A 272 7.08 -13.61 7.26
N ALA A 273 7.24 -12.53 6.49
CA ALA A 273 7.55 -12.58 5.07
C ALA A 273 8.87 -13.33 4.81
N LYS A 274 9.91 -13.08 5.63
CA LYS A 274 11.17 -13.82 5.55
C LYS A 274 10.99 -15.31 5.84
N ALA A 275 10.25 -15.66 6.88
CA ALA A 275 9.99 -17.04 7.25
C ALA A 275 9.16 -17.79 6.19
N SER A 276 8.25 -17.08 5.51
CA SER A 276 7.40 -17.63 4.44
C SER A 276 8.05 -17.62 3.06
N GLY A 277 9.24 -17.02 2.89
CA GLY A 277 9.91 -16.93 1.61
C GLY A 277 9.23 -15.98 0.61
N VAL A 278 8.61 -14.90 1.09
CA VAL A 278 7.95 -13.90 0.22
C VAL A 278 8.95 -13.28 -0.75
N ASP A 279 8.64 -13.32 -2.03
CA ASP A 279 9.41 -12.74 -3.13
C ASP A 279 8.58 -11.84 -4.06
N VAL A 280 7.23 -11.82 -3.87
CA VAL A 280 6.28 -10.95 -4.57
C VAL A 280 5.58 -10.03 -3.57
N PHE A 281 5.66 -8.71 -3.81
CA PHE A 281 5.16 -7.68 -2.90
C PHE A 281 4.12 -6.82 -3.61
N LEU A 282 2.88 -6.84 -3.13
CA LEU A 282 1.71 -6.22 -3.72
C LEU A 282 1.07 -5.20 -2.77
N SER A 283 0.23 -4.34 -3.32
CA SER A 283 -0.68 -3.49 -2.54
C SER A 283 -1.98 -3.20 -3.31
N GLY A 284 -2.96 -2.59 -2.65
CA GLY A 284 -4.16 -2.07 -3.30
C GLY A 284 -3.94 -0.74 -4.05
N HIS A 285 -2.70 -0.19 -4.03
CA HIS A 285 -2.38 1.10 -4.65
C HIS A 285 -1.21 1.00 -5.64
N PRO A 286 -1.48 0.69 -6.92
CA PRO A 286 -0.46 0.36 -7.93
C PRO A 286 0.60 1.44 -8.19
N ARG A 287 0.29 2.71 -7.92
CA ARG A 287 1.28 3.80 -8.02
C ARG A 287 2.27 3.82 -6.86
N ARG A 288 1.89 3.25 -5.70
CA ARG A 288 2.78 3.21 -4.54
C ARG A 288 3.78 2.08 -4.64
N ASP A 289 3.32 0.88 -4.97
CA ASP A 289 4.16 -0.31 -5.06
C ASP A 289 4.86 -0.48 -6.42
N GLY A 290 4.58 0.41 -7.39
CA GLY A 290 5.18 0.36 -8.73
C GLY A 290 4.50 -0.63 -9.68
N SER A 291 3.40 -1.28 -9.29
CA SER A 291 2.69 -2.27 -10.12
C SER A 291 2.32 -1.75 -11.51
N VAL A 292 2.01 -0.44 -11.66
CA VAL A 292 1.75 0.15 -13.00
C VAL A 292 2.94 -0.04 -13.95
N LYS A 293 4.17 0.15 -13.46
CA LYS A 293 5.39 -0.06 -14.25
C LYS A 293 5.62 -1.55 -14.52
N LEU A 294 5.38 -2.39 -13.50
CA LEU A 294 5.58 -3.84 -13.60
C LEU A 294 4.60 -4.47 -14.60
N LEU A 295 3.33 -4.02 -14.64
CA LEU A 295 2.36 -4.44 -15.65
C LEU A 295 2.80 -4.10 -17.07
N ALA A 296 3.39 -2.90 -17.27
CA ALA A 296 3.93 -2.53 -18.56
C ALA A 296 5.14 -3.41 -18.97
N GLN A 297 5.99 -3.77 -18.02
CA GLN A 297 7.10 -4.70 -18.25
C GLN A 297 6.60 -6.12 -18.54
N LEU A 298 5.57 -6.57 -17.82
CA LEU A 298 4.96 -7.88 -18.01
C LEU A 298 4.39 -8.04 -19.44
N SER A 299 3.76 -6.98 -19.98
CA SER A 299 3.19 -7.02 -21.34
C SER A 299 4.23 -7.18 -22.46
N SER A 300 5.49 -6.94 -22.17
CA SER A 300 6.62 -7.10 -23.12
C SER A 300 7.59 -8.21 -22.70
N ARG A 301 7.24 -9.00 -21.67
CA ARG A 301 8.07 -10.09 -21.19
C ARG A 301 8.13 -11.22 -22.23
N THR A 302 9.32 -11.77 -22.44
CA THR A 302 9.54 -13.04 -23.17
C THR A 302 9.56 -14.20 -22.17
N ASP A 303 9.27 -15.41 -22.62
CA ASP A 303 9.10 -16.58 -21.75
C ASP A 303 10.35 -16.91 -20.90
N ASP A 304 11.52 -16.59 -21.39
CA ASP A 304 12.83 -16.79 -20.73
C ASP A 304 13.26 -15.61 -19.83
N ALA A 305 12.52 -14.49 -19.84
CA ALA A 305 12.82 -13.34 -19.01
C ALA A 305 12.30 -13.52 -17.57
N ALA A 306 13.04 -12.95 -16.60
CA ALA A 306 12.60 -12.93 -15.22
C ALA A 306 11.23 -12.23 -15.06
N HIS A 307 10.40 -12.78 -14.18
CA HIS A 307 9.06 -12.23 -13.92
C HIS A 307 9.16 -10.87 -13.22
N PRO A 308 8.59 -9.76 -13.77
CA PRO A 308 8.80 -8.41 -13.24
C PRO A 308 8.24 -8.18 -11.83
N PHE A 309 7.24 -8.94 -11.40
CA PHE A 309 6.68 -8.87 -10.04
C PHE A 309 7.48 -9.68 -9.02
N VAL A 310 8.38 -10.56 -9.43
CA VAL A 310 9.27 -11.28 -8.53
C VAL A 310 10.44 -10.38 -8.18
N ARG A 311 10.42 -9.83 -6.98
CA ARG A 311 11.41 -8.83 -6.51
C ARG A 311 12.51 -9.45 -5.68
N GLY A 312 12.33 -10.69 -5.21
CA GLY A 312 13.29 -11.41 -4.39
C GLY A 312 13.73 -10.61 -3.17
N ALA A 313 15.01 -10.67 -2.87
CA ALA A 313 15.60 -9.93 -1.73
C ALA A 313 15.41 -8.41 -1.82
N GLY A 314 15.38 -7.83 -3.03
CA GLY A 314 15.15 -6.40 -3.23
C GLY A 314 13.76 -5.92 -2.81
N GLY A 315 12.78 -6.82 -2.81
CA GLY A 315 11.41 -6.53 -2.38
C GLY A 315 11.30 -6.14 -0.90
N TYR A 316 12.22 -6.59 -0.07
CA TYR A 316 12.25 -6.30 1.38
C TYR A 316 12.52 -4.83 1.70
N ALA A 317 13.03 -4.03 0.76
CA ALA A 317 13.13 -2.58 0.90
C ALA A 317 11.75 -1.92 1.17
N LEU A 318 10.64 -2.57 0.82
CA LEU A 318 9.29 -2.12 1.21
C LEU A 318 9.19 -1.88 2.72
N PHE A 319 9.67 -2.83 3.51
CA PHE A 319 9.60 -2.74 4.96
C PHE A 319 10.48 -1.61 5.52
N ASP A 320 11.66 -1.38 4.92
CA ASP A 320 12.54 -0.27 5.33
C ASP A 320 11.87 1.08 5.06
N VAL A 321 11.27 1.25 3.88
CA VAL A 321 10.53 2.47 3.53
C VAL A 321 9.38 2.71 4.50
N LEU A 322 8.53 1.71 4.72
CA LEU A 322 7.33 1.86 5.55
C LEU A 322 7.68 2.13 7.01
N GLU A 323 8.62 1.38 7.57
CA GLU A 323 9.08 1.52 8.95
C GLU A 323 9.71 2.90 9.18
N HIS A 324 10.71 3.26 8.38
CA HIS A 324 11.41 4.52 8.57
C HIS A 324 10.52 5.74 8.30
N CYS A 325 9.64 5.71 7.31
CA CYS A 325 8.70 6.81 7.12
C CYS A 325 7.69 6.92 8.28
N ALA A 326 7.24 5.80 8.87
CA ALA A 326 6.36 5.84 10.04
C ALA A 326 7.09 6.42 11.27
N LEU A 327 8.31 5.95 11.55
CA LEU A 327 9.14 6.48 12.65
C LEU A 327 9.48 7.96 12.45
N ALA A 328 9.76 8.40 11.22
CA ALA A 328 9.99 9.80 10.90
C ALA A 328 8.81 10.69 11.29
N GLN A 329 7.58 10.25 11.02
CA GLN A 329 6.37 10.98 11.40
C GLN A 329 6.12 10.89 12.91
N ALA A 330 6.38 9.76 13.56
CA ALA A 330 6.27 9.62 15.01
C ALA A 330 7.18 10.64 15.73
N GLU A 331 8.46 10.69 15.36
CA GLU A 331 9.43 11.63 15.93
C GLU A 331 9.07 13.10 15.67
N ARG A 332 8.58 13.40 14.45
CA ARG A 332 8.08 14.73 14.11
C ARG A 332 6.96 15.19 15.06
N PHE A 333 5.95 14.34 15.29
CA PHE A 333 4.80 14.70 16.12
C PHE A 333 5.12 14.68 17.62
N LEU A 334 6.03 13.79 18.06
CA LEU A 334 6.55 13.80 19.43
C LEU A 334 7.18 15.17 19.75
N THR A 335 8.09 15.63 18.90
CA THR A 335 8.77 16.92 19.06
C THR A 335 7.81 18.12 18.98
N GLN A 336 6.68 18.02 18.28
CA GLN A 336 5.67 19.08 18.21
C GLN A 336 4.77 19.10 19.45
N SER A 337 4.54 17.96 20.12
CA SER A 337 3.77 17.89 21.36
C SER A 337 4.53 18.52 22.53
N ASP A 338 5.84 18.32 22.60
CA ASP A 338 6.70 18.85 23.67
C ASP A 338 6.87 20.39 23.62
N LYS A 339 6.50 21.02 22.49
CA LYS A 339 6.54 22.47 22.29
C LYS A 339 5.23 23.19 22.63
N ARG A 340 4.18 22.46 23.03
CA ARG A 340 2.86 23.00 23.41
C ARG A 340 2.68 22.98 24.93
#